data_e6d735d67ff61274342b303384324089
#
_entry.id   e6d735d67ff61274342b303384324089
#
_cell.length_a   1.000
_cell.length_b   1.000
_cell.length_c   1.000
_cell.angle_alpha   90.00
_cell.angle_beta   90.00
_cell.angle_gamma   90.00
#
_symmetry.space_group_name_H-M   'P 1'
#
loop_
_entity.id
_entity.type
_entity.pdbx_description
1 polymer ?
#
loop_
_entity_poly.entity_id
_entity_poly.type
_entity_poly.pdbx_seq_one_letter_code
_entity_poly.pdbx_strand_id
1 'polypeptide(L)'
;MLKKLLIAFELHSPSEIQEAFNNGISPNEILNGQPLINSLIDMYARGPRFKECIKVFVDNGLVFEDKTLLAVLLDDAEMLNKILINDKAALNNTYSFNGTFTPLLEVSLLHICAEYNHTNCASILVNHGADINAKAGIDENGFGEQTPIFHTVNQDANKSL
;
A
#
# COMPACT_ATOMS: atom_id res chain seq x y z
N MET A 1 20.38 13.20 -5.64
CA MET A 1 18.92 13.47 -5.50
C MET A 1 18.15 12.19 -5.28
N LEU A 2 18.17 11.21 -6.18
CA LEU A 2 17.43 9.94 -6.06
C LEU A 2 17.74 9.16 -4.76
N LYS A 3 19.03 9.06 -4.33
CA LYS A 3 19.39 8.38 -3.08
C LYS A 3 18.70 9.00 -1.84
N LYS A 4 18.54 10.33 -1.80
CA LYS A 4 17.83 11.01 -0.71
C LYS A 4 16.34 10.65 -0.74
N LEU A 5 15.73 10.57 -1.93
CA LEU A 5 14.32 10.19 -2.09
C LEU A 5 14.07 8.75 -1.61
N LEU A 6 14.96 7.81 -1.91
CA LEU A 6 14.82 6.42 -1.41
C LEU A 6 14.92 6.35 0.12
N ILE A 7 15.77 7.17 0.74
CA ILE A 7 15.82 7.30 2.22
C ILE A 7 14.51 7.91 2.74
N ALA A 8 13.95 8.91 2.05
CA ALA A 8 12.66 9.50 2.42
C ALA A 8 11.52 8.48 2.35
N PHE A 9 11.57 7.51 1.43
CA PHE A 9 10.61 6.40 1.37
C PHE A 9 10.77 5.48 2.57
N GLU A 10 12.00 5.09 2.92
CA GLU A 10 12.27 4.24 4.09
C GLU A 10 11.80 4.89 5.39
N LEU A 11 11.99 6.20 5.54
CA LEU A 11 11.60 6.97 6.72
C LEU A 11 10.13 7.43 6.69
N HIS A 12 9.41 7.15 5.61
CA HIS A 12 8.07 7.70 5.35
C HIS A 12 8.02 9.21 5.63
N SER A 13 8.86 9.98 4.94
CA SER A 13 8.97 11.43 5.09
C SER A 13 8.25 12.19 3.97
N PRO A 14 6.97 12.60 4.16
CA PRO A 14 6.22 13.31 3.12
C PRO A 14 6.89 14.61 2.69
N SER A 15 7.51 15.33 3.63
CA SER A 15 8.18 16.60 3.35
C SER A 15 9.40 16.44 2.44
N GLU A 16 10.22 15.40 2.65
CA GLU A 16 11.39 15.15 1.81
C GLU A 16 11.00 14.60 0.43
N ILE A 17 9.90 13.84 0.34
CA ILE A 17 9.32 13.42 -0.94
C ILE A 17 8.83 14.64 -1.71
N GLN A 18 8.09 15.56 -1.04
CA GLN A 18 7.62 16.80 -1.65
C GLN A 18 8.81 17.67 -2.13
N GLU A 19 9.88 17.76 -1.33
CA GLU A 19 11.09 18.49 -1.74
C GLU A 19 11.70 17.88 -3.01
N ALA A 20 11.77 16.55 -3.12
CA ALA A 20 12.28 15.88 -4.30
C ALA A 20 11.46 16.20 -5.55
N PHE A 21 10.14 16.23 -5.46
CA PHE A 21 9.25 16.59 -6.56
C PHE A 21 9.39 18.08 -6.94
N ASN A 22 9.50 18.97 -5.95
CA ASN A 22 9.76 20.40 -6.18
C ASN A 22 11.11 20.63 -6.89
N ASN A 23 12.08 19.75 -6.69
CA ASN A 23 13.39 19.77 -7.34
C ASN A 23 13.42 19.04 -8.69
N GLY A 24 12.26 18.69 -9.25
CA GLY A 24 12.11 18.23 -10.63
C GLY A 24 12.07 16.71 -10.83
N ILE A 25 12.01 15.89 -9.75
CA ILE A 25 11.66 14.47 -9.90
C ILE A 25 10.17 14.37 -10.23
N SER A 26 9.82 13.56 -11.23
CA SER A 26 8.42 13.29 -11.55
C SER A 26 7.84 12.22 -10.62
N PRO A 27 6.60 12.36 -10.09
CA PRO A 27 5.93 11.26 -9.38
C PRO A 27 5.68 10.05 -10.29
N ASN A 28 5.70 10.25 -11.62
CA ASN A 28 5.54 9.21 -12.63
C ASN A 28 6.87 8.71 -13.21
N GLU A 29 8.01 9.00 -12.53
CA GLU A 29 9.32 8.53 -12.94
C GLU A 29 9.36 7.00 -12.98
N ILE A 30 10.17 6.47 -13.90
CA ILE A 30 10.46 5.03 -13.96
C ILE A 30 11.84 4.79 -13.36
N LEU A 31 11.90 3.99 -12.30
CA LEU A 31 13.13 3.60 -11.63
C LEU A 31 13.34 2.09 -11.81
N ASN A 32 14.47 1.69 -12.40
CA ASN A 32 14.80 0.29 -12.67
C ASN A 32 13.69 -0.48 -13.41
N GLY A 33 13.01 0.19 -14.35
CA GLY A 33 11.93 -0.40 -15.15
C GLY A 33 10.57 -0.50 -14.45
N GLN A 34 10.42 0.08 -13.25
CA GLN A 34 9.18 0.10 -12.49
C GLN A 34 8.76 1.54 -12.15
N PRO A 35 7.45 1.82 -12.02
CA PRO A 35 7.00 3.11 -11.50
C PRO A 35 7.64 3.46 -10.17
N LEU A 36 8.09 4.70 -10.01
CA LEU A 36 8.76 5.19 -8.79
C LEU A 36 7.95 4.90 -7.52
N ILE A 37 6.62 5.00 -7.59
CA ILE A 37 5.72 4.71 -6.46
C ILE A 37 5.88 3.28 -5.93
N ASN A 38 6.24 2.31 -6.79
CA ASN A 38 6.46 0.93 -6.36
C ASN A 38 7.63 0.84 -5.38
N SER A 39 8.66 1.69 -5.52
CA SER A 39 9.77 1.74 -4.56
C SER A 39 9.33 2.17 -3.16
N LEU A 40 8.25 2.96 -3.04
CA LEU A 40 7.65 3.30 -1.75
C LEU A 40 6.76 2.15 -1.23
N ILE A 41 5.94 1.54 -2.10
CA ILE A 41 5.03 0.44 -1.73
C ILE A 41 5.81 -0.80 -1.29
N ASP A 42 6.88 -1.14 -2.01
CA ASP A 42 7.73 -2.31 -1.74
C ASP A 42 8.71 -2.10 -0.57
N MET A 43 8.76 -0.89 0.01
CA MET A 43 9.63 -0.62 1.15
C MET A 43 9.23 -1.49 2.35
N TYR A 44 10.22 -2.05 3.04
CA TYR A 44 9.98 -2.92 4.21
C TYR A 44 9.44 -2.16 5.44
N ALA A 45 9.67 -0.86 5.52
CA ALA A 45 9.18 -0.04 6.62
C ALA A 45 7.65 0.11 6.57
N ARG A 46 7.02 0.03 7.74
CA ARG A 46 5.57 0.20 7.91
C ARG A 46 5.33 1.29 8.94
N GLY A 47 5.39 2.53 8.50
CA GLY A 47 5.19 3.68 9.36
C GLY A 47 3.79 4.30 9.22
N PRO A 48 3.30 5.00 10.25
CA PRO A 48 1.95 5.59 10.25
C PRO A 48 1.76 6.68 9.18
N ARG A 49 2.86 7.23 8.65
CA ARG A 49 2.84 8.27 7.60
C ARG A 49 2.86 7.73 6.18
N PHE A 50 2.76 6.42 5.98
CA PHE A 50 2.79 5.83 4.64
C PHE A 50 1.72 6.45 3.72
N LYS A 51 0.46 6.52 4.16
CA LYS A 51 -0.62 7.10 3.37
C LYS A 51 -0.42 8.58 3.03
N GLU A 52 0.26 9.33 3.90
CA GLU A 52 0.61 10.72 3.64
C GLU A 52 1.67 10.81 2.53
N CYS A 53 2.61 9.87 2.49
CA CYS A 53 3.58 9.77 1.38
C CYS A 53 2.88 9.46 0.06
N ILE A 54 1.92 8.51 0.03
CA ILE A 54 1.10 8.23 -1.16
C ILE A 54 0.33 9.50 -1.58
N LYS A 55 -0.24 10.24 -0.61
CA LYS A 55 -0.94 11.49 -0.91
C LYS A 55 -0.03 12.52 -1.58
N VAL A 56 1.22 12.64 -1.17
CA VAL A 56 2.19 13.55 -1.84
C VAL A 56 2.36 13.19 -3.31
N PHE A 57 2.44 11.91 -3.65
CA PHE A 57 2.49 11.49 -5.06
C PHE A 57 1.23 11.92 -5.82
N VAL A 58 0.06 11.72 -5.25
CA VAL A 58 -1.24 12.08 -5.87
C VAL A 58 -1.34 13.59 -6.06
N ASP A 59 -0.99 14.38 -5.04
CA ASP A 59 -1.05 15.84 -5.07
C ASP A 59 -0.07 16.43 -6.12
N ASN A 60 0.98 15.71 -6.48
CA ASN A 60 1.95 16.08 -7.52
C ASN A 60 1.66 15.45 -8.90
N GLY A 61 0.47 14.87 -9.10
CA GLY A 61 0.02 14.41 -10.41
C GLY A 61 0.40 12.97 -10.74
N LEU A 62 0.45 12.09 -9.74
CA LEU A 62 0.60 10.65 -9.96
C LEU A 62 -0.50 10.12 -10.88
N VAL A 63 -0.11 9.42 -11.94
CA VAL A 63 -0.98 8.59 -12.76
C VAL A 63 -0.96 7.17 -12.20
N PHE A 64 -2.07 6.73 -11.62
CA PHE A 64 -2.22 5.41 -11.01
C PHE A 64 -3.54 4.80 -11.51
N GLU A 65 -3.45 3.73 -12.31
CA GLU A 65 -4.62 3.20 -13.02
C GLU A 65 -5.59 2.49 -12.09
N ASP A 66 -5.09 1.63 -11.21
CA ASP A 66 -5.93 0.88 -10.26
C ASP A 66 -6.44 1.79 -9.13
N LYS A 67 -7.64 2.33 -9.32
CA LYS A 67 -8.27 3.24 -8.36
C LYS A 67 -8.68 2.53 -7.07
N THR A 68 -8.95 1.24 -7.11
CA THR A 68 -9.32 0.45 -5.93
C THR A 68 -8.11 0.28 -5.01
N LEU A 69 -6.97 -0.11 -5.58
CA LEU A 69 -5.72 -0.19 -4.84
C LEU A 69 -5.31 1.19 -4.30
N LEU A 70 -5.41 2.24 -5.13
CA LEU A 70 -5.06 3.60 -4.71
C LEU A 70 -5.90 4.06 -3.51
N ALA A 71 -7.21 3.81 -3.52
CA ALA A 71 -8.09 4.14 -2.39
C ALA A 71 -7.64 3.44 -1.10
N VAL A 72 -7.25 2.17 -1.20
CA VAL A 72 -6.74 1.41 -0.05
C VAL A 72 -5.38 1.95 0.43
N LEU A 73 -4.44 2.25 -0.47
CA LEU A 73 -3.13 2.80 -0.11
C LEU A 73 -3.24 4.19 0.56
N LEU A 74 -4.26 4.97 0.22
CA LEU A 74 -4.57 6.26 0.84
C LEU A 74 -5.38 6.16 2.13
N ASP A 75 -5.91 4.97 2.48
CA ASP A 75 -6.95 4.79 3.50
C ASP A 75 -8.20 5.67 3.24
N ASP A 76 -8.53 5.89 1.95
CA ASP A 76 -9.67 6.69 1.52
C ASP A 76 -10.94 5.83 1.44
N ALA A 77 -11.64 5.76 2.58
CA ALA A 77 -12.87 4.99 2.73
C ALA A 77 -14.01 5.47 1.83
N GLU A 78 -14.10 6.78 1.56
CA GLU A 78 -15.14 7.35 0.71
C GLU A 78 -14.94 6.94 -0.74
N MET A 79 -13.72 7.08 -1.24
CA MET A 79 -13.34 6.66 -2.60
C MET A 79 -13.58 5.16 -2.77
N LEU A 80 -13.10 4.34 -1.82
CA LEU A 80 -13.26 2.88 -1.86
C LEU A 80 -14.74 2.48 -1.87
N ASN A 81 -15.55 3.06 -0.99
CA ASN A 81 -16.99 2.77 -0.93
C ASN A 81 -17.71 3.09 -2.24
N LYS A 82 -17.42 4.24 -2.86
CA LYS A 82 -17.96 4.60 -4.18
C LYS A 82 -17.59 3.59 -5.27
N ILE A 83 -16.35 3.11 -5.27
CA ILE A 83 -15.89 2.09 -6.23
C ILE A 83 -16.69 0.79 -6.02
N LEU A 84 -16.76 0.28 -4.78
CA LEU A 84 -17.40 -1.00 -4.47
C LEU A 84 -18.92 -1.00 -4.66
N ILE A 85 -19.58 0.15 -4.55
CA ILE A 85 -21.01 0.31 -4.91
C ILE A 85 -21.21 0.12 -6.43
N ASN A 86 -20.29 0.63 -7.26
CA ASN A 86 -20.41 0.58 -8.71
C ASN A 86 -19.81 -0.70 -9.32
N ASP A 87 -18.77 -1.23 -8.71
CA ASP A 87 -18.08 -2.45 -9.12
C ASP A 87 -17.79 -3.33 -7.89
N LYS A 88 -18.75 -4.15 -7.53
CA LYS A 88 -18.59 -5.10 -6.42
C LYS A 88 -17.52 -6.16 -6.69
N ALA A 89 -17.20 -6.45 -7.96
CA ALA A 89 -16.19 -7.45 -8.31
C ALA A 89 -14.79 -7.02 -7.87
N ALA A 90 -14.51 -5.71 -7.78
CA ALA A 90 -13.26 -5.16 -7.30
C ALA A 90 -12.90 -5.60 -5.86
N LEU A 91 -13.91 -6.03 -5.06
CA LEU A 91 -13.69 -6.59 -3.72
C LEU A 91 -12.80 -7.83 -3.72
N ASN A 92 -12.81 -8.59 -4.82
CA ASN A 92 -12.08 -9.86 -4.96
C ASN A 92 -10.71 -9.70 -5.65
N ASN A 93 -10.29 -8.48 -5.94
CA ASN A 93 -8.97 -8.24 -6.53
C ASN A 93 -7.87 -8.72 -5.56
N THR A 94 -6.84 -9.32 -6.14
CA THR A 94 -5.63 -9.73 -5.41
C THR A 94 -4.41 -9.00 -5.99
N TYR A 95 -3.40 -8.83 -5.15
CA TYR A 95 -2.21 -8.05 -5.47
C TYR A 95 -0.96 -8.77 -4.99
N SER A 96 0.15 -8.51 -5.67
CA SER A 96 1.47 -9.00 -5.25
C SER A 96 2.44 -7.85 -5.18
N PHE A 97 3.18 -7.74 -4.07
CA PHE A 97 4.20 -6.73 -3.85
C PHE A 97 5.52 -7.39 -3.51
N ASN A 98 6.61 -6.83 -4.02
CA ASN A 98 7.97 -7.33 -3.78
C ASN A 98 8.54 -6.75 -2.48
N GLY A 99 7.88 -7.01 -1.35
CA GLY A 99 8.42 -6.59 -0.05
C GLY A 99 9.70 -7.36 0.31
N THR A 100 10.64 -6.67 0.97
CA THR A 100 11.98 -7.23 1.23
C THR A 100 11.98 -8.34 2.29
N PHE A 101 11.03 -8.35 3.24
CA PHE A 101 11.01 -9.30 4.36
C PHE A 101 9.81 -10.22 4.38
N THR A 102 8.66 -9.77 3.90
CA THR A 102 7.44 -10.57 3.81
C THR A 102 6.82 -10.30 2.45
N PRO A 103 7.08 -11.15 1.46
CA PRO A 103 6.41 -11.01 0.17
C PRO A 103 4.90 -11.06 0.37
N LEU A 104 4.22 -10.02 -0.07
CA LEU A 104 2.76 -10.00 -0.12
C LEU A 104 2.37 -10.60 -1.47
N LEU A 105 2.13 -11.90 -1.51
CA LEU A 105 1.81 -12.64 -2.72
C LEU A 105 0.32 -12.94 -2.77
N GLU A 106 -0.34 -12.54 -3.87
CA GLU A 106 -1.79 -12.76 -4.10
C GLU A 106 -2.65 -12.36 -2.90
N VAL A 107 -2.32 -11.24 -2.27
CA VAL A 107 -3.03 -10.73 -1.09
C VAL A 107 -4.30 -9.99 -1.47
N SER A 108 -5.36 -10.14 -0.67
CA SER A 108 -6.58 -9.34 -0.82
C SER A 108 -6.40 -7.90 -0.35
N LEU A 109 -7.32 -7.01 -0.72
CA LEU A 109 -7.35 -5.62 -0.22
C LEU A 109 -7.35 -5.55 1.31
N LEU A 110 -7.97 -6.53 1.99
CA LEU A 110 -8.02 -6.56 3.45
C LEU A 110 -6.66 -6.89 4.08
N HIS A 111 -5.83 -7.72 3.42
CA HIS A 111 -4.44 -7.94 3.85
C HIS A 111 -3.64 -6.63 3.76
N ILE A 112 -3.83 -5.86 2.68
CA ILE A 112 -3.14 -4.57 2.49
C ILE A 112 -3.56 -3.59 3.59
N CYS A 113 -4.85 -3.51 3.90
CA CYS A 113 -5.34 -2.70 5.01
C CYS A 113 -4.71 -3.11 6.35
N ALA A 114 -4.58 -4.41 6.61
CA ALA A 114 -3.95 -4.93 7.82
C ALA A 114 -2.45 -4.58 7.87
N GLU A 115 -1.74 -4.78 6.76
CA GLU A 115 -0.30 -4.50 6.62
C GLU A 115 0.04 -3.03 6.90
N TYR A 116 -0.80 -2.09 6.45
CA TYR A 116 -0.57 -0.65 6.60
C TYR A 116 -1.39 0.00 7.73
N ASN A 117 -2.14 -0.79 8.52
CA ASN A 117 -3.04 -0.32 9.58
C ASN A 117 -4.10 0.70 9.08
N HIS A 118 -4.66 0.43 7.90
CA HIS A 118 -5.68 1.25 7.23
C HIS A 118 -7.08 0.84 7.67
N THR A 119 -7.48 1.25 8.87
CA THR A 119 -8.72 0.80 9.54
C THR A 119 -9.99 1.33 8.89
N ASN A 120 -9.94 2.51 8.24
CA ASN A 120 -11.10 3.08 7.57
C ASN A 120 -11.50 2.23 6.35
N CYS A 121 -10.54 1.92 5.47
CA CYS A 121 -10.77 1.04 4.33
C CYS A 121 -11.09 -0.39 4.76
N ALA A 122 -10.45 -0.93 5.80
CA ALA A 122 -10.77 -2.25 6.33
C ALA A 122 -12.25 -2.35 6.72
N SER A 123 -12.78 -1.34 7.40
CA SER A 123 -14.20 -1.29 7.79
C SER A 123 -15.13 -1.30 6.58
N ILE A 124 -14.81 -0.56 5.53
CA ILE A 124 -15.58 -0.55 4.28
C ILE A 124 -15.55 -1.93 3.61
N LEU A 125 -14.37 -2.55 3.49
CA LEU A 125 -14.22 -3.87 2.88
C LEU A 125 -15.06 -4.93 3.61
N VAL A 126 -15.00 -4.97 4.95
CA VAL A 126 -15.78 -5.90 5.76
C VAL A 126 -17.30 -5.65 5.58
N ASN A 127 -17.75 -4.39 5.57
CA ASN A 127 -19.15 -4.05 5.34
C ASN A 127 -19.65 -4.46 3.95
N HIS A 128 -18.76 -4.49 2.95
CA HIS A 128 -19.08 -4.99 1.61
C HIS A 128 -18.97 -6.51 1.48
N GLY A 129 -18.56 -7.22 2.55
CA GLY A 129 -18.50 -8.68 2.61
C GLY A 129 -17.16 -9.26 2.20
N ALA A 130 -16.04 -8.54 2.40
CA ALA A 130 -14.70 -9.09 2.21
C ALA A 130 -14.51 -10.32 3.11
N ASP A 131 -13.86 -11.36 2.56
CA ASP A 131 -13.51 -12.55 3.34
C ASP A 131 -12.38 -12.23 4.33
N ILE A 132 -12.72 -12.18 5.62
CA ILE A 132 -11.77 -11.90 6.70
C ILE A 132 -10.75 -13.05 6.91
N ASN A 133 -11.03 -14.22 6.36
CA ASN A 133 -10.17 -15.40 6.41
C ASN A 133 -9.52 -15.69 5.05
N ALA A 134 -9.58 -14.75 4.11
CA ALA A 134 -8.91 -14.90 2.83
C ALA A 134 -7.44 -15.26 3.04
N LYS A 135 -6.93 -16.18 2.25
CA LYS A 135 -5.55 -16.65 2.33
C LYS A 135 -4.70 -15.96 1.27
N ALA A 136 -3.52 -15.49 1.67
CA ALA A 136 -2.49 -15.07 0.74
C ALA A 136 -1.99 -16.24 -0.11
N GLY A 137 -1.35 -15.94 -1.24
CA GLY A 137 -0.70 -16.94 -2.08
C GLY A 137 0.47 -17.64 -1.37
N ILE A 138 0.96 -18.71 -1.99
CA ILE A 138 2.10 -19.50 -1.49
C ILE A 138 3.31 -19.20 -2.37
N ASP A 139 4.45 -18.91 -1.77
CA ASP A 139 5.70 -18.66 -2.47
C ASP A 139 6.37 -19.97 -2.97
N GLU A 140 7.46 -19.82 -3.72
CA GLU A 140 8.24 -20.95 -4.26
C GLU A 140 8.84 -21.88 -3.20
N ASN A 141 8.93 -21.43 -1.94
CA ASN A 141 9.44 -22.19 -0.80
C ASN A 141 8.32 -22.85 0.02
N GLY A 142 7.07 -22.66 -0.39
CA GLY A 142 5.89 -23.21 0.29
C GLY A 142 5.41 -22.39 1.49
N PHE A 143 5.88 -21.13 1.64
CA PHE A 143 5.38 -20.21 2.67
C PHE A 143 4.26 -19.35 2.11
N GLY A 144 3.19 -19.19 2.88
CA GLY A 144 2.02 -18.43 2.46
C GLY A 144 0.79 -18.77 3.30
N GLU A 145 -0.39 -18.56 2.71
CA GLU A 145 -1.70 -18.80 3.34
C GLU A 145 -1.97 -17.93 4.59
N GLN A 146 -1.20 -16.85 4.80
CA GLN A 146 -1.50 -15.92 5.88
C GLN A 146 -2.87 -15.27 5.64
N THR A 147 -3.61 -15.05 6.71
CA THR A 147 -4.87 -14.31 6.68
C THR A 147 -4.61 -12.84 7.02
N PRO A 148 -5.55 -11.90 6.74
CA PRO A 148 -5.36 -10.48 7.03
C PRO A 148 -4.93 -10.20 8.48
N ILE A 149 -5.45 -10.95 9.46
CA ILE A 149 -5.11 -10.73 10.87
C ILE A 149 -3.62 -11.01 11.16
N PHE A 150 -2.98 -11.90 10.43
CA PHE A 150 -1.55 -12.16 10.60
C PHE A 150 -0.71 -10.90 10.36
N HIS A 151 -1.11 -10.07 9.39
CA HIS A 151 -0.40 -8.85 9.03
C HIS A 151 -0.56 -7.73 10.07
N THR A 152 -1.57 -7.79 10.95
CA THR A 152 -1.73 -6.80 12.03
C THR A 152 -0.67 -6.95 13.12
N VAL A 153 -0.14 -8.15 13.34
CA VAL A 153 0.83 -8.44 14.42
C VAL A 153 2.18 -7.75 14.17
N ASN A 154 2.59 -7.63 12.91
CA ASN A 154 3.84 -6.95 12.54
C ASN A 154 3.81 -5.44 12.81
N GLN A 155 2.63 -4.84 12.95
CA GLN A 155 2.48 -3.39 13.15
C GLN A 155 2.77 -2.94 14.59
N ASP A 156 2.56 -3.81 15.58
CA ASP A 156 2.76 -3.45 17.00
C ASP A 156 4.24 -3.38 17.39
N ALA A 157 5.14 -4.03 16.66
CA ALA A 157 6.58 -3.93 16.87
C ALA A 157 7.13 -2.52 16.61
N ASN A 158 6.45 -1.70 15.83
CA ASN A 158 6.86 -0.34 15.47
C ASN A 158 6.22 0.75 16.35
N LYS A 159 5.30 0.40 17.27
CA LYS A 159 4.69 1.36 18.21
C LYS A 159 5.48 1.55 19.50
N SER A 160 6.55 0.80 19.70
CA SER A 160 7.37 0.80 20.91
C SER A 160 8.74 1.46 20.75
N LEU A 161 8.94 2.29 19.73
CA LEU A 161 10.13 3.11 19.58
C LEU A 161 9.80 4.60 19.60
#